data_0f8410009d476f88a0eb668913d26691
#
_entry.id   0f8410009d476f88a0eb668913d26691
#
_cell.length_a   1.000
_cell.length_b   1.000
_cell.length_c   1.000
_cell.angle_alpha   90.00
_cell.angle_beta   90.00
_cell.angle_gamma   90.00
#
_symmetry.space_group_name_H-M   'P 1'
#
loop_
_entity.id
_entity.type
_entity.pdbx_description
1 polymer ?
#
loop_
_entity_poly.entity_id
_entity_poly.type
_entity_poly.pdbx_seq_one_letter_code
_entity_poly.pdbx_strand_id
1 'polypeptide(L)' 'MCEGYWETCTCEDCKEVKELYEALDFYWDNKEEREEIERTIESMGYSI' A
#
# COMPACT_ATOMS: atom_id res chain seq x y z
N MET A 1 0.32 7.46 -13.47
CA MET A 1 -0.26 6.33 -12.76
C MET A 1 -0.39 5.14 -13.68
N CYS A 2 -0.07 3.95 -13.21
CA CYS A 2 -0.10 2.76 -14.05
C CYS A 2 -1.51 2.34 -14.40
N GLU A 3 -1.72 1.92 -15.65
CA GLU A 3 -2.98 1.36 -16.08
C GLU A 3 -2.92 -0.14 -15.88
N GLY A 4 -3.52 -0.62 -14.84
CA GLY A 4 -3.51 -2.03 -14.55
C GLY A 4 -3.35 -2.28 -13.07
N TYR A 5 -3.21 -3.53 -12.73
CA TYR A 5 -3.07 -3.90 -11.34
C TYR A 5 -1.65 -3.63 -10.85
N TRP A 6 -1.56 -2.99 -9.70
CA TRP A 6 -0.28 -2.74 -9.06
C TRP A 6 0.50 -4.04 -8.80
N GLU A 7 -0.22 -5.15 -8.69
CA GLU A 7 0.39 -6.46 -8.44
C GLU A 7 1.30 -6.92 -9.57
N THR A 8 0.97 -6.53 -10.80
CA THR A 8 1.74 -6.94 -11.96
C THR A 8 2.68 -5.86 -12.48
N CYS A 9 2.52 -4.66 -11.98
CA CYS A 9 3.36 -3.55 -12.39
C CYS A 9 4.67 -3.53 -11.61
N THR A 10 5.75 -3.19 -12.27
CA THR A 10 7.08 -3.14 -11.66
C THR A 10 7.63 -1.74 -11.50
N CYS A 11 6.80 -0.72 -11.73
CA CYS A 11 7.25 0.66 -11.54
C CYS A 11 7.43 0.97 -10.05
N GLU A 12 8.19 2.01 -9.77
CA GLU A 12 8.50 2.36 -8.38
C GLU A 12 7.25 2.61 -7.53
N ASP A 13 6.27 3.31 -8.08
CA ASP A 13 5.05 3.60 -7.35
C ASP A 13 4.31 2.33 -6.96
N CYS A 14 4.18 1.41 -7.91
CA CYS A 14 3.49 0.16 -7.64
C CYS A 14 4.27 -0.73 -6.68
N LYS A 15 5.58 -0.70 -6.76
CA LYS A 15 6.43 -1.42 -5.81
C LYS A 15 6.20 -0.91 -4.40
N GLU A 16 6.15 0.41 -4.24
CA GLU A 16 5.95 1.01 -2.94
C GLU A 16 4.58 0.66 -2.37
N VAL A 17 3.55 0.72 -3.19
CA VAL A 17 2.20 0.34 -2.77
C VAL A 17 2.16 -1.13 -2.35
N LYS A 18 2.83 -1.98 -3.10
CA LYS A 18 2.88 -3.39 -2.77
C LYS A 18 3.51 -3.62 -1.41
N GLU A 19 4.60 -2.92 -1.14
CA GLU A 19 5.26 -3.01 0.16
C GLU A 19 4.36 -2.51 1.27
N LEU A 20 3.60 -1.45 1.01
CA LEU A 20 2.66 -0.92 1.99
C LEU A 20 1.55 -1.92 2.31
N TYR A 21 1.02 -2.58 1.30
CA TYR A 21 0.00 -3.60 1.54
C TYR A 21 0.56 -4.80 2.30
N GLU A 22 1.77 -5.20 2.01
CA GLU A 22 2.42 -6.27 2.75
C GLU A 22 2.65 -5.88 4.20
N ALA A 23 3.10 -4.65 4.43
CA ALA A 23 3.28 -4.15 5.77
C ALA A 23 1.95 -4.06 6.52
N LEU A 24 0.89 -3.66 5.81
CA LEU A 24 -0.43 -3.59 6.41
C LEU A 24 -0.88 -4.95 6.92
N ASP A 25 -0.63 -5.99 6.16
CA ASP A 25 -0.95 -7.35 6.57
C ASP A 25 -0.10 -7.77 7.77
N PHE A 26 1.17 -7.43 7.74
CA PHE A 26 2.10 -7.77 8.82
C PHE A 26 1.71 -7.07 10.13
N TYR A 27 1.35 -5.80 10.05
CA TYR A 27 1.01 -5.00 11.22
C TYR A 27 -0.50 -4.93 11.46
N TRP A 28 -1.24 -5.88 10.95
CA TRP A 28 -2.69 -5.87 11.06
C TRP A 28 -3.17 -5.76 12.51
N ASP A 29 -2.49 -6.45 13.42
CA ASP A 29 -2.82 -6.42 14.85
C ASP A 29 -2.33 -5.16 15.55
N ASN A 30 -1.46 -4.39 14.92
CA ASN A 30 -0.95 -3.15 15.48
C ASN A 30 -1.73 -1.97 14.91
N LYS A 31 -2.68 -1.48 15.70
CA LYS A 31 -3.57 -0.41 15.25
C LYS A 31 -2.82 0.84 14.82
N GLU A 32 -1.83 1.26 15.58
CA GLU A 32 -1.08 2.48 15.27
C GLU A 32 -0.36 2.38 13.94
N GLU A 33 0.38 1.31 13.75
CA GLU A 33 1.10 1.09 12.50
C GLU A 33 0.13 0.91 11.34
N ARG A 34 -0.93 0.17 11.56
CA ARG A 34 -1.94 -0.06 10.53
C ARG A 34 -2.56 1.25 10.05
N GLU A 35 -2.97 2.10 10.97
CA GLU A 35 -3.57 3.37 10.61
C GLU A 35 -2.61 4.25 9.81
N GLU A 36 -1.35 4.27 10.18
CA GLU A 36 -0.35 5.04 9.47
C GLU A 36 -0.17 4.52 8.04
N ILE A 37 -0.09 3.22 7.89
CA ILE A 37 0.05 2.59 6.57
C ILE A 37 -1.18 2.87 5.71
N GLU A 38 -2.36 2.74 6.27
CA GLU A 38 -3.60 3.01 5.56
C GLU A 38 -3.65 4.46 5.07
N ARG A 39 -3.24 5.38 5.92
CA ARG A 39 -3.20 6.80 5.57
C ARG A 39 -2.24 7.04 4.40
N THR A 40 -1.09 6.39 4.43
CA THR A 40 -0.11 6.53 3.35
C THR A 40 -0.68 6.00 2.04
N ILE A 41 -1.33 4.85 2.07
CA ILE A 41 -1.94 4.26 0.89
C ILE A 41 -3.02 5.17 0.32
N GLU A 42 -3.87 5.71 1.15
CA GLU A 42 -4.92 6.63 0.72
C GLU A 42 -4.33 7.90 0.13
N SER A 43 -3.26 8.41 0.74
CA SER A 43 -2.58 9.60 0.23
C SER A 43 -2.03 9.39 -1.16
N MET A 44 -1.68 8.16 -1.50
CA MET A 44 -1.19 7.81 -2.82
C MET A 44 -2.32 7.61 -3.83
N GLY A 45 -3.57 7.66 -3.38
CA GLY A 45 -4.72 7.52 -4.27
C GLY A 45 -5.21 6.09 -4.44
N TYR A 46 -4.77 5.19 -3.61
CA TYR A 46 -5.22 3.80 -3.67
C TYR A 46 -6.29 3.53 -2.62
N SER A 47 -7.11 2.53 -2.89
CA SER A 47 -8.17 2.11 -1.97
C SER A 47 -7.67 1.00 -1.04
N ILE A 48 -8.25 0.98 0.12
CA ILE A 48 -7.97 -0.08 1.09
C ILE A 48 -9.08 -1.11 1.10
#